data_f2066118a399b31b57415e6c44a1787a
#
_entry.id   f2066118a399b31b57415e6c44a1787a
#
_cell.length_a   1.000
_cell.length_b   1.000
_cell.length_c   1.000
_cell.angle_alpha   90.00
_cell.angle_beta   90.00
_cell.angle_gamma   90.00
#
_symmetry.space_group_name_H-M   'P 1'
#
loop_
_entity.id
_entity.type
_entity.pdbx_description
1 polymer ?
#
loop_
_entity_poly.entity_id
_entity_poly.type
_entity_poly.pdbx_seq_one_letter_code
_entity_poly.pdbx_strand_id
1 'polypeptide(L)'
;MIGLPVRKEKSGYLLNSMLVPFLLSGLDLYAAGVSDPESIDIAWTRGTGAPKGPFQIFDTVGLNTAYNIVHQYQSVPGIFSPLLKKMMMPYNFKKMEAILKKYIDEGKLGMSTGEGFYKYN
;
A
#
# COMPACT_ATOMS: atom_id res chain seq x y z
N MET A 1 22.40 10.40 -7.36
CA MET A 1 21.15 11.13 -7.24
C MET A 1 21.43 12.57 -6.86
N ILE A 2 20.78 13.46 -7.55
CA ILE A 2 20.90 14.88 -7.27
C ILE A 2 20.35 15.15 -5.88
N GLY A 3 21.05 15.97 -5.11
CA GLY A 3 20.61 16.29 -3.77
C GLY A 3 19.22 16.91 -3.76
N LEU A 4 18.26 16.18 -3.22
CA LEU A 4 16.92 16.69 -3.07
C LEU A 4 16.90 17.72 -1.95
N PRO A 5 16.30 18.90 -2.18
CA PRO A 5 16.19 19.88 -1.12
C PRO A 5 15.13 19.44 -0.12
N VAL A 6 15.49 18.52 0.75
CA VAL A 6 14.61 18.10 1.83
C VAL A 6 14.69 19.17 2.90
N ARG A 7 13.69 20.03 2.93
CA ARG A 7 13.62 21.12 3.89
C ARG A 7 13.32 20.65 5.30
N LYS A 8 12.75 19.48 5.42
CA LYS A 8 12.55 18.82 6.70
C LYS A 8 13.46 17.63 6.75
N GLU A 9 14.17 17.45 7.83
CA GLU A 9 15.23 16.48 7.98
C GLU A 9 14.73 15.03 8.07
N LYS A 10 13.95 14.59 7.10
CA LYS A 10 13.57 13.20 7.08
C LYS A 10 13.53 12.74 5.64
N SER A 11 14.62 12.14 5.19
CA SER A 11 14.64 11.50 3.87
C SER A 11 13.49 10.50 3.73
N GLY A 12 13.13 9.81 4.82
CA GLY A 12 11.99 8.92 4.84
C GLY A 12 10.65 9.64 4.61
N TYR A 13 10.56 10.92 4.92
CA TYR A 13 9.35 11.68 4.67
C TYR A 13 9.03 11.79 3.19
N LEU A 14 10.01 12.13 2.36
CA LEU A 14 9.80 12.21 0.92
C LEU A 14 9.43 10.85 0.34
N LEU A 15 10.15 9.81 0.70
CA LEU A 15 9.90 8.48 0.19
C LEU A 15 8.51 8.01 0.57
N ASN A 16 8.12 8.15 1.83
CA ASN A 16 6.82 7.70 2.30
C ASN A 16 5.67 8.51 1.73
N SER A 17 5.89 9.80 1.46
CA SER A 17 4.88 10.65 0.84
C SER A 17 4.51 10.20 -0.56
N MET A 18 5.43 9.54 -1.26
CA MET A 18 5.18 8.97 -2.58
C MET A 18 4.80 7.51 -2.51
N LEU A 19 5.46 6.75 -1.64
CA LEU A 19 5.28 5.30 -1.57
C LEU A 19 3.92 4.90 -1.02
N VAL A 20 3.46 5.56 0.04
CA VAL A 20 2.19 5.19 0.68
C VAL A 20 1.00 5.34 -0.27
N PRO A 21 0.82 6.48 -0.96
CA PRO A 21 -0.26 6.58 -1.95
C PRO A 21 -0.15 5.56 -3.08
N PHE A 22 1.08 5.26 -3.51
CA PHE A 22 1.31 4.25 -4.53
C PHE A 22 0.84 2.87 -4.07
N LEU A 23 1.19 2.48 -2.85
CA LEU A 23 0.78 1.18 -2.30
C LEU A 23 -0.72 1.12 -2.10
N LEU A 24 -1.33 2.19 -1.61
CA LEU A 24 -2.78 2.27 -1.43
C LEU A 24 -3.50 2.14 -2.76
N SER A 25 -2.98 2.77 -3.81
CA SER A 25 -3.55 2.69 -5.15
C SER A 25 -3.56 1.24 -5.66
N GLY A 26 -2.46 0.51 -5.49
CA GLY A 26 -2.38 -0.89 -5.89
C GLY A 26 -3.35 -1.75 -5.11
N LEU A 27 -3.41 -1.57 -3.80
CA LEU A 27 -4.30 -2.34 -2.95
C LEU A 27 -5.77 -2.06 -3.28
N ASP A 28 -6.11 -0.82 -3.59
CA ASP A 28 -7.46 -0.45 -3.98
C ASP A 28 -7.91 -1.14 -5.27
N LEU A 29 -7.02 -1.26 -6.24
CA LEU A 29 -7.32 -1.97 -7.48
C LEU A 29 -7.68 -3.43 -7.21
N TYR A 30 -6.99 -4.06 -6.28
CA TYR A 30 -7.31 -5.42 -5.88
C TYR A 30 -8.62 -5.48 -5.10
N ALA A 31 -8.81 -4.58 -4.15
CA ALA A 31 -10.03 -4.51 -3.34
C ALA A 31 -11.27 -4.25 -4.18
N ALA A 32 -11.14 -3.44 -5.22
CA ALA A 32 -12.24 -3.11 -6.13
C ALA A 32 -12.52 -4.23 -7.14
N GLY A 33 -11.71 -5.29 -7.16
CA GLY A 33 -11.91 -6.41 -8.07
C GLY A 33 -11.46 -6.13 -9.50
N VAL A 34 -10.66 -5.08 -9.71
CA VAL A 34 -10.18 -4.71 -11.05
C VAL A 34 -9.16 -5.75 -11.55
N SER A 35 -8.27 -6.20 -10.66
CA SER A 35 -7.26 -7.17 -11.01
C SER A 35 -6.75 -7.89 -9.77
N ASP A 36 -5.81 -8.80 -9.95
CA ASP A 36 -5.18 -9.55 -8.86
C ASP A 36 -3.79 -8.99 -8.55
N PRO A 37 -3.18 -9.35 -7.40
CA PRO A 37 -1.87 -8.84 -7.02
C PRO A 37 -0.78 -9.08 -8.06
N GLU A 38 -0.72 -10.29 -8.61
CA GLU A 38 0.31 -10.64 -9.58
C GLU A 38 0.21 -9.79 -10.85
N SER A 39 -1.01 -9.66 -11.39
CA SER A 39 -1.24 -8.87 -12.60
C SER A 39 -0.95 -7.40 -12.39
N ILE A 40 -1.31 -6.87 -11.23
CA ILE A 40 -1.05 -5.47 -10.87
C ILE A 40 0.46 -5.22 -10.81
N ASP A 41 1.20 -6.13 -10.17
CA ASP A 41 2.66 -6.02 -10.07
C ASP A 41 3.33 -6.10 -11.44
N ILE A 42 2.87 -7.01 -12.29
CA ILE A 42 3.39 -7.16 -13.65
C ILE A 42 3.15 -5.89 -14.46
N ALA A 43 1.94 -5.34 -14.37
CA ALA A 43 1.62 -4.10 -15.09
C ALA A 43 2.55 -2.96 -14.68
N TRP A 44 2.80 -2.84 -13.38
CA TRP A 44 3.66 -1.77 -12.88
C TRP A 44 5.12 -1.97 -13.27
N THR A 45 5.67 -3.18 -13.06
CA THR A 45 7.07 -3.43 -13.33
C THR A 45 7.39 -3.37 -14.83
N ARG A 46 6.52 -3.88 -15.66
CA ARG A 46 6.72 -3.83 -17.12
C ARG A 46 6.44 -2.46 -17.70
N GLY A 47 5.42 -1.78 -17.18
CA GLY A 47 5.04 -0.47 -17.68
C GLY A 47 6.02 0.63 -17.33
N THR A 48 6.68 0.53 -16.17
CA THR A 48 7.56 1.58 -15.66
C THR A 48 9.03 1.18 -15.63
N GLY A 49 9.35 -0.11 -15.77
CA GLY A 49 10.71 -0.61 -15.59
C GLY A 49 11.11 -0.72 -14.13
N ALA A 50 10.19 -0.54 -13.18
CA ALA A 50 10.49 -0.66 -11.77
C ALA A 50 10.82 -2.11 -11.41
N PRO A 51 11.71 -2.34 -10.43
CA PRO A 51 12.12 -3.71 -10.08
C PRO A 51 11.04 -4.47 -9.30
N LYS A 52 10.12 -3.77 -8.63
CA LYS A 52 9.07 -4.39 -7.83
C LYS A 52 7.75 -3.67 -8.00
N GLY A 53 6.66 -4.43 -7.96
CA GLY A 53 5.32 -3.88 -7.94
C GLY A 53 4.82 -3.65 -6.50
N PRO A 54 3.62 -3.08 -6.35
CA PRO A 54 3.11 -2.70 -5.03
C PRO A 54 2.95 -3.88 -4.07
N PHE A 55 2.49 -5.04 -4.54
CA PHE A 55 2.27 -6.18 -3.64
C PHE A 55 3.57 -6.84 -3.22
N GLN A 56 4.58 -6.82 -4.08
CA GLN A 56 5.92 -7.27 -3.70
C GLN A 56 6.49 -6.37 -2.61
N ILE A 57 6.24 -5.07 -2.68
CA ILE A 57 6.67 -4.12 -1.66
C ILE A 57 5.91 -4.35 -0.36
N PHE A 58 4.60 -4.62 -0.43
CA PHE A 58 3.82 -4.97 0.77
C PHE A 58 4.42 -6.15 1.51
N ASP A 59 4.82 -7.19 0.78
CA ASP A 59 5.42 -8.38 1.40
C ASP A 59 6.77 -8.07 2.03
N THR A 60 7.52 -7.13 1.45
CA THR A 60 8.81 -6.70 1.99
C THR A 60 8.66 -5.91 3.27
N VAL A 61 7.72 -4.96 3.32
CA VAL A 61 7.52 -4.11 4.51
C VAL A 61 6.69 -4.80 5.59
N GLY A 62 5.90 -5.79 5.22
CA GLY A 62 5.05 -6.53 6.14
C GLY A 62 3.62 -6.05 6.13
N LEU A 63 2.68 -7.01 6.16
CA LEU A 63 1.26 -6.70 6.06
C LEU A 63 0.72 -6.04 7.32
N ASN A 64 1.35 -6.25 8.49
CA ASN A 64 1.01 -5.52 9.69
C ASN A 64 1.23 -4.03 9.53
N THR A 65 2.36 -3.65 8.93
CA THR A 65 2.67 -2.26 8.66
C THR A 65 1.66 -1.67 7.68
N ALA A 66 1.35 -2.43 6.63
CA ALA A 66 0.35 -2.01 5.64
C ALA A 66 -1.02 -1.80 6.29
N TYR A 67 -1.42 -2.71 7.18
CA TYR A 67 -2.69 -2.61 7.90
C TYR A 67 -2.74 -1.33 8.73
N ASN A 68 -1.66 -1.05 9.45
CA ASN A 68 -1.59 0.16 10.29
C ASN A 68 -1.69 1.43 9.45
N ILE A 69 -1.06 1.45 8.28
CA ILE A 69 -1.13 2.60 7.37
C ILE A 69 -2.56 2.80 6.88
N VAL A 70 -3.23 1.75 6.43
CA VAL A 70 -4.61 1.83 5.96
C VAL A 70 -5.53 2.31 7.09
N HIS A 71 -5.34 1.77 8.29
CA HIS A 71 -6.12 2.14 9.45
C HIS A 71 -5.96 3.62 9.80
N GLN A 72 -4.74 4.14 9.74
CA GLN A 72 -4.47 5.55 10.00
C GLN A 72 -5.17 6.46 8.99
N TYR A 73 -5.14 6.10 7.71
CA TYR A 73 -5.81 6.88 6.67
C TYR A 73 -7.31 6.85 6.83
N GLN A 74 -7.85 5.76 7.33
CA GLN A 74 -9.29 5.63 7.60
C GLN A 74 -9.71 6.52 8.78
N SER A 75 -8.80 6.76 9.71
CA SER A 75 -9.05 7.50 10.94
C SER A 75 -8.69 8.98 10.86
N VAL A 76 -8.50 9.52 9.66
CA VAL A 76 -8.18 10.95 9.48
C VAL A 76 -9.28 11.79 10.13
N PRO A 77 -8.91 12.71 11.07
CA PRO A 77 -9.92 13.50 11.80
C PRO A 77 -10.78 14.32 10.85
N GLY A 78 -12.01 14.51 11.26
CA GLY A 78 -13.06 15.09 10.44
C GLY A 78 -12.94 16.59 10.14
N ILE A 79 -11.73 17.10 9.92
CA ILE A 79 -11.53 18.42 9.35
C ILE A 79 -12.10 18.45 7.93
N PHE A 80 -12.20 17.27 7.33
CA PHE A 80 -12.75 17.11 6.00
C PHE A 80 -14.14 16.49 6.09
N SER A 81 -15.11 17.09 5.39
CA SER A 81 -16.42 16.48 5.27
C SER A 81 -16.27 15.11 4.60
N PRO A 82 -17.20 14.16 4.88
CA PRO A 82 -17.16 12.85 4.22
C PRO A 82 -17.12 12.96 2.70
N LEU A 83 -17.76 13.97 2.14
CA LEU A 83 -17.78 14.20 0.70
C LEU A 83 -16.39 14.60 0.20
N LEU A 84 -15.72 15.51 0.92
CA LEU A 84 -14.38 15.97 0.54
C LEU A 84 -13.36 14.84 0.66
N LYS A 85 -13.46 14.06 1.73
CA LYS A 85 -12.62 12.88 1.92
C LYS A 85 -12.78 11.89 0.77
N LYS A 86 -14.01 11.66 0.33
CA LYS A 86 -14.30 10.75 -0.78
C LYS A 86 -13.75 11.27 -2.10
N MET A 87 -13.76 12.58 -2.29
CA MET A 87 -13.21 13.20 -3.50
C MET A 87 -11.69 13.15 -3.54
N MET A 88 -11.03 13.33 -2.39
CA MET A 88 -9.57 13.36 -2.30
C MET A 88 -8.97 11.96 -2.20
N MET A 89 -9.71 11.02 -1.61
CA MET A 89 -9.26 9.65 -1.42
C MET A 89 -10.40 8.69 -1.74
N PRO A 90 -10.59 8.39 -3.04
CA PRO A 90 -11.72 7.56 -3.47
C PRO A 90 -11.55 6.08 -3.19
N TYR A 91 -10.67 5.70 -2.26
CA TYR A 91 -10.37 4.31 -1.97
C TYR A 91 -11.34 3.73 -0.95
N ASN A 92 -11.70 2.47 -1.14
CA ASN A 92 -12.52 1.75 -0.18
C ASN A 92 -11.63 1.14 0.91
N PHE A 93 -11.31 1.96 1.92
CA PHE A 93 -10.41 1.56 2.98
C PHE A 93 -10.92 0.36 3.78
N LYS A 94 -12.24 0.22 3.91
CA LYS A 94 -12.81 -0.93 4.64
C LYS A 94 -12.50 -2.25 3.95
N LYS A 95 -12.64 -2.29 2.63
CA LYS A 95 -12.28 -3.49 1.87
C LYS A 95 -10.79 -3.77 1.91
N MET A 96 -9.97 -2.72 1.80
CA MET A 96 -8.52 -2.85 1.87
C MET A 96 -8.10 -3.40 3.24
N GLU A 97 -8.66 -2.86 4.30
CA GLU A 97 -8.39 -3.32 5.66
C GLU A 97 -8.83 -4.77 5.86
N ALA A 98 -9.99 -5.14 5.33
CA ALA A 98 -10.51 -6.50 5.44
C ALA A 98 -9.60 -7.51 4.73
N ILE A 99 -9.08 -7.14 3.57
CA ILE A 99 -8.14 -8.01 2.82
C ILE A 99 -6.86 -8.22 3.63
N LEU A 100 -6.28 -7.15 4.13
CA LEU A 100 -5.05 -7.22 4.91
C LEU A 100 -5.25 -8.04 6.19
N LYS A 101 -6.38 -7.82 6.87
CA LYS A 101 -6.70 -8.54 8.09
C LYS A 101 -6.83 -10.04 7.82
N LYS A 102 -7.45 -10.41 6.72
CA LYS A 102 -7.57 -11.82 6.34
C LYS A 102 -6.20 -12.47 6.21
N TYR A 103 -5.26 -11.82 5.52
CA TYR A 103 -3.91 -12.35 5.38
C TYR A 103 -3.20 -12.43 6.73
N ILE A 104 -3.35 -11.40 7.56
CA ILE A 104 -2.73 -11.35 8.88
C ILE A 104 -3.26 -12.49 9.77
N ASP A 105 -4.58 -12.69 9.76
CA ASP A 105 -5.22 -13.73 10.57
C ASP A 105 -4.77 -15.14 10.13
N GLU A 106 -4.40 -15.31 8.87
CA GLU A 106 -3.86 -16.56 8.34
C GLU A 106 -2.36 -16.69 8.57
N GLY A 107 -1.73 -15.73 9.23
CA GLY A 107 -0.30 -15.75 9.49
C GLY A 107 0.57 -15.35 8.29
N LYS A 108 -0.03 -14.79 7.26
CA LYS A 108 0.66 -14.40 6.03
C LYS A 108 1.07 -12.93 6.12
N LEU A 109 2.19 -12.68 6.78
CA LEU A 109 2.65 -11.32 7.05
C LEU A 109 3.64 -10.79 6.00
N GLY A 110 4.05 -11.61 5.07
CA GLY A 110 5.00 -11.23 4.04
C GLY A 110 6.23 -12.12 4.05
N MET A 111 7.36 -11.58 3.57
CA MET A 111 8.60 -12.35 3.48
C MET A 111 9.07 -12.87 4.82
N SER A 112 8.83 -12.14 5.89
CA SER A 112 9.28 -12.53 7.23
C SER A 112 8.65 -13.84 7.73
N THR A 113 7.46 -14.16 7.25
CA THR A 113 6.75 -15.40 7.62
C THR A 113 6.74 -16.44 6.50
N GLY A 114 7.44 -16.14 5.40
CA GLY A 114 7.51 -17.04 4.26
C GLY A 114 6.33 -16.96 3.30
N GLU A 115 5.33 -16.21 3.63
CA GLU A 115 4.18 -15.99 2.76
C GLU A 115 3.48 -14.69 3.10
N GLY A 116 3.08 -13.95 2.09
CA GLY A 116 2.22 -12.79 2.16
C GLY A 116 1.27 -12.85 0.97
N PHE A 117 1.31 -11.86 0.09
CA PHE A 117 0.61 -11.96 -1.19
C PHE A 117 1.23 -13.01 -2.10
N TYR A 118 2.51 -13.31 -1.89
CA TYR A 118 3.25 -14.36 -2.60
C TYR A 118 3.85 -15.34 -1.61
N LYS A 119 4.25 -16.52 -2.10
CA LYS A 119 4.99 -17.49 -1.31
C LYS A 119 6.49 -17.33 -1.53
N TYR A 120 7.24 -17.43 -0.44
CA TYR A 120 8.71 -17.33 -0.44
C TYR A 120 9.28 -18.58 0.22
N ASN A 121 10.07 -19.36 -0.50
CA ASN A 121 10.72 -20.56 0.05
C ASN A 121 12.20 -20.51 -0.25
#